data_32c7e3c7c401910bdf1320bca95ec4a2
#
_entry.id   32c7e3c7c401910bdf1320bca95ec4a2
#
_cell.length_a   1.000
_cell.length_b   1.000
_cell.length_c   1.000
_cell.angle_alpha   90.00
_cell.angle_beta   90.00
_cell.angle_gamma   90.00
#
_symmetry.space_group_name_H-M   'P 1'
#
loop_
_entity.id
_entity.type
_entity.pdbx_description
1 polymer ?
#
loop_
_entity_poly.entity_id
_entity_poly.type
_entity_poly.pdbx_seq_one_letter_code
_entity_poly.pdbx_strand_id
1 'polypeptide(L)'
;MQIDISKFWLGMNNDWLLHNTDTSYPRYNIVENTSTGNFRIEVAVPGWSKNELELVHEDTELLIKGKKERKLGDEERFTHQGLSLKSFERKFMLNLDLKVDSVELTDGLLTIALSKTPNSNRKVLDIK
;
A
#
# COMPACT_ATOMS: atom_id res chain seq x y z
N MET A 1 3.69 16.81 16.94
CA MET A 1 2.30 16.43 16.71
C MET A 1 2.27 15.09 16.04
N GLN A 2 1.53 14.21 16.62
CA GLN A 2 1.36 12.90 16.02
C GLN A 2 0.22 12.96 15.02
N ILE A 3 0.51 12.56 13.81
CA ILE A 3 -0.51 12.51 12.78
C ILE A 3 -1.12 11.13 12.79
N ASP A 4 -2.43 11.09 12.89
CA ASP A 4 -3.15 9.83 12.82
C ASP A 4 -3.18 9.40 11.35
N ILE A 5 -2.24 8.53 11.01
CA ILE A 5 -2.10 8.08 9.64
C ILE A 5 -3.29 7.23 9.22
N SER A 6 -3.89 6.50 10.16
CA SER A 6 -5.07 5.69 9.85
C SER A 6 -6.22 6.58 9.40
N LYS A 7 -6.43 7.69 10.10
CA LYS A 7 -7.46 8.64 9.75
C LYS A 7 -7.15 9.32 8.41
N PHE A 8 -5.90 9.66 8.20
CA PHE A 8 -5.45 10.25 6.95
C PHE A 8 -5.68 9.29 5.78
N TRP A 9 -5.31 8.04 5.98
CA TRP A 9 -5.47 7.03 4.96
C TRP A 9 -6.95 6.77 4.66
N LEU A 10 -7.77 6.71 5.68
CA LEU A 10 -9.19 6.50 5.50
C LEU A 10 -9.81 7.65 4.72
N GLY A 11 -9.46 8.87 5.04
CA GLY A 11 -9.94 10.03 4.31
C GLY A 11 -9.55 10.00 2.84
N MET A 12 -8.27 9.74 2.60
CA MET A 12 -7.76 9.68 1.23
C MET A 12 -8.33 8.51 0.45
N ASN A 13 -8.36 7.34 1.08
CA ASN A 13 -8.83 6.14 0.39
C ASN A 13 -10.33 6.11 0.22
N ASN A 14 -11.07 6.44 1.26
CA ASN A 14 -12.52 6.31 1.22
C ASN A 14 -13.18 7.33 0.32
N ASP A 15 -12.76 8.59 0.46
CA ASP A 15 -13.38 9.65 -0.32
C ASP A 15 -13.02 9.57 -1.80
N TRP A 16 -11.85 9.07 -2.06
CA TRP A 16 -11.27 9.08 -3.37
C TRP A 16 -11.53 7.83 -4.15
N LEU A 17 -11.33 6.70 -3.49
CA LEU A 17 -11.46 5.41 -4.15
C LEU A 17 -12.91 4.96 -4.27
N LEU A 18 -13.81 5.46 -3.44
CA LEU A 18 -15.21 5.11 -3.54
C LEU A 18 -15.85 5.58 -4.83
N HIS A 19 -15.26 6.56 -5.47
CA HIS A 19 -15.75 7.04 -6.76
C HIS A 19 -15.22 6.21 -7.93
N ASN A 20 -14.27 5.35 -7.65
CA ASN A 20 -13.72 4.46 -8.65
C ASN A 20 -14.32 3.09 -8.50
N THR A 21 -14.21 2.31 -9.51
CA THR A 21 -14.95 1.09 -9.67
C THR A 21 -14.72 0.06 -8.58
N ASP A 22 -13.54 -0.48 -8.45
CA ASP A 22 -13.30 -1.54 -7.47
C ASP A 22 -12.24 -1.10 -6.49
N THR A 23 -12.71 -0.58 -5.35
CA THR A 23 -11.81 -0.07 -4.32
C THR A 23 -11.47 -1.11 -3.28
N SER A 24 -12.01 -2.30 -3.40
CA SER A 24 -11.76 -3.35 -2.41
C SER A 24 -10.50 -4.15 -2.70
N TYR A 25 -9.96 -4.04 -3.90
CA TYR A 25 -8.84 -4.90 -4.31
C TYR A 25 -7.59 -4.08 -4.60
N PRO A 26 -6.45 -4.49 -4.08
CA PRO A 26 -6.30 -5.53 -3.08
C PRO A 26 -6.66 -5.02 -1.69
N ARG A 27 -7.14 -5.92 -0.84
CA ARG A 27 -7.49 -5.57 0.53
C ARG A 27 -6.23 -5.39 1.35
N TYR A 28 -6.30 -4.55 2.35
CA TYR A 28 -5.13 -4.23 3.14
C TYR A 28 -5.49 -3.89 4.59
N ASN A 29 -4.50 -3.99 5.44
CA ASN A 29 -4.54 -3.53 6.82
C ASN A 29 -3.45 -2.49 7.02
N ILE A 30 -3.69 -1.55 7.91
CA ILE A 30 -2.67 -0.64 8.41
C ILE A 30 -2.56 -0.88 9.90
N VAL A 31 -1.36 -1.22 10.35
CA VAL A 31 -1.09 -1.55 11.75
C VAL A 31 -0.11 -0.53 12.31
N GLU A 32 -0.44 0.04 13.44
CA GLU A 32 0.43 0.96 14.15
C GLU A 32 1.00 0.28 15.38
N ASN A 33 2.32 0.41 15.58
CA ASN A 33 2.94 0.04 16.83
C ASN A 33 2.90 1.27 17.74
N THR A 34 2.06 1.22 18.76
CA THR A 34 1.84 2.37 19.63
C THR A 34 3.04 2.72 20.50
N SER A 35 3.94 1.76 20.71
CA SER A 35 5.15 1.99 21.50
C SER A 35 6.22 2.73 20.71
N THR A 36 6.36 2.42 19.44
CA THR A 36 7.42 2.99 18.61
C THR A 36 6.94 4.08 17.67
N GLY A 37 5.63 4.10 17.38
CA GLY A 37 5.07 5.00 16.38
C GLY A 37 5.30 4.53 14.95
N ASN A 38 5.80 3.33 14.78
CA ASN A 38 6.01 2.75 13.44
C ASN A 38 4.72 2.14 12.91
N PHE A 39 4.67 2.00 11.61
CA PHE A 39 3.51 1.46 10.92
C PHE A 39 3.91 0.31 10.02
N ARG A 40 2.97 -0.54 9.70
CA ARG A 40 3.13 -1.47 8.60
C ARG A 40 1.83 -1.55 7.82
N ILE A 41 1.97 -1.74 6.53
CA ILE A 41 0.84 -1.99 5.64
C ILE A 41 0.92 -3.44 5.24
N GLU A 42 -0.19 -4.13 5.39
CA GLU A 42 -0.31 -5.53 4.99
C GLU A 42 -1.29 -5.60 3.83
N VAL A 43 -0.81 -6.01 2.68
CA VAL A 43 -1.63 -6.08 1.46
C VAL A 43 -1.80 -7.54 1.07
N ALA A 44 -3.05 -7.95 0.92
CA ALA A 44 -3.36 -9.33 0.55
C ALA A 44 -3.23 -9.48 -0.97
N VAL A 45 -2.20 -10.20 -1.39
CA VAL A 45 -1.94 -10.45 -2.81
C VAL A 45 -1.68 -11.94 -3.07
N PRO A 46 -2.65 -12.80 -2.70
CA PRO A 46 -2.49 -14.23 -2.96
C PRO A 46 -2.45 -14.49 -4.46
N GLY A 47 -1.56 -15.35 -4.88
CA GLY A 47 -1.40 -15.68 -6.29
C GLY A 47 -0.49 -14.73 -7.06
N TRP A 48 0.02 -13.70 -6.41
CA TRP A 48 0.97 -12.77 -7.04
C TRP A 48 2.40 -13.16 -6.68
N SER A 49 3.28 -13.06 -7.65
CA SER A 49 4.70 -13.26 -7.41
C SER A 49 5.40 -11.90 -7.35
N LYS A 50 6.58 -11.92 -6.77
CA LYS A 50 7.39 -10.73 -6.55
C LYS A 50 7.64 -9.92 -7.82
N ASN A 51 7.92 -10.61 -8.90
CA ASN A 51 8.23 -9.96 -10.18
C ASN A 51 7.01 -9.38 -10.88
N GLU A 52 5.83 -9.69 -10.39
CA GLU A 52 4.59 -9.14 -10.92
C GLU A 52 4.14 -7.88 -10.18
N LEU A 53 4.83 -7.56 -9.09
CA LEU A 53 4.50 -6.42 -8.23
C LEU A 53 5.59 -5.36 -8.31
N GLU A 54 5.18 -4.12 -8.26
CA GLU A 54 6.09 -2.99 -8.25
C GLU A 54 5.63 -1.99 -7.19
N LEU A 55 6.57 -1.53 -6.38
CA LEU A 55 6.32 -0.47 -5.41
C LEU A 55 7.14 0.74 -5.78
N VAL A 56 6.49 1.89 -5.77
CA VAL A 56 7.16 3.16 -6.01
C VAL A 56 6.82 4.10 -4.86
N HIS A 57 7.84 4.60 -4.18
CA HIS A 57 7.67 5.60 -3.13
C HIS A 57 8.27 6.91 -3.63
N GLU A 58 7.42 7.90 -3.79
CA GLU A 58 7.82 9.20 -4.31
C GLU A 58 7.18 10.28 -3.46
N ASP A 59 8.00 11.03 -2.76
CA ASP A 59 7.56 12.09 -1.84
C ASP A 59 6.55 11.56 -0.82
N THR A 60 5.28 11.94 -0.96
CA THR A 60 4.21 11.52 -0.06
C THR A 60 3.37 10.39 -0.61
N GLU A 61 3.73 9.86 -1.77
CA GLU A 61 2.94 8.81 -2.39
C GLU A 61 3.64 7.47 -2.37
N LEU A 62 2.92 6.45 -1.97
CA LEU A 62 3.35 5.06 -2.11
C LEU A 62 2.38 4.39 -3.06
N LEU A 63 2.91 3.93 -4.18
CA LEU A 63 2.12 3.30 -5.22
C LEU A 63 2.47 1.83 -5.31
N ILE A 64 1.46 1.00 -5.26
CA ILE A 64 1.60 -0.44 -5.43
C ILE A 64 0.91 -0.81 -6.73
N LYS A 65 1.68 -1.38 -7.63
CA LYS A 65 1.16 -1.84 -8.92
C LYS A 65 1.30 -3.34 -9.04
N GLY A 66 0.28 -3.96 -9.55
CA GLY A 66 0.34 -5.36 -9.93
C GLY A 66 -0.01 -5.49 -11.40
N LYS A 67 0.82 -6.21 -12.13
CA LYS A 67 0.57 -6.48 -13.53
C LYS A 67 0.66 -7.97 -13.78
N LYS A 68 -0.43 -8.52 -14.25
CA LYS A 68 -0.53 -9.95 -14.47
C LYS A 68 -1.33 -10.24 -15.72
N GLU A 69 -0.76 -11.06 -16.57
CA GLU A 69 -1.48 -11.60 -17.71
C GLU A 69 -1.84 -13.04 -17.41
N ARG A 70 -3.12 -13.33 -17.42
CA ARG A 70 -3.58 -14.67 -17.23
C ARG A 70 -4.14 -15.20 -18.53
N LYS A 71 -3.47 -16.21 -19.05
CA LYS A 71 -3.92 -16.87 -20.27
C LYS A 71 -4.36 -18.28 -19.96
N LEU A 72 -5.55 -18.59 -20.39
CA LEU A 72 -6.02 -19.98 -20.41
C LEU A 72 -5.60 -20.61 -21.72
N GLY A 73 -5.55 -21.94 -21.76
CA GLY A 73 -5.31 -22.66 -22.99
C GLY A 73 -6.45 -22.45 -23.97
N ASP A 74 -6.19 -22.74 -25.24
CA ASP A 74 -7.15 -22.48 -26.32
C ASP A 74 -8.49 -23.22 -26.13
N GLU A 75 -8.45 -24.36 -25.47
CA GLU A 75 -9.64 -25.17 -25.22
C GLU A 75 -10.20 -25.00 -23.81
N GLU A 76 -9.70 -23.99 -23.10
CA GLU A 76 -10.09 -23.75 -21.72
C GLU A 76 -10.95 -22.50 -21.59
N ARG A 77 -11.89 -22.54 -20.64
CA ARG A 77 -12.68 -21.39 -20.27
C ARG A 77 -13.01 -21.47 -18.80
N PHE A 78 -13.25 -20.34 -18.17
CA PHE A 78 -13.70 -20.33 -16.79
C PHE A 78 -15.18 -20.74 -16.76
N THR A 79 -15.50 -21.76 -15.95
CA THR A 79 -16.90 -22.00 -15.57
C THR A 79 -17.28 -21.18 -14.36
N HIS A 80 -16.28 -20.81 -13.56
CA HIS A 80 -16.43 -19.91 -12.43
C HIS A 80 -15.11 -19.17 -12.24
N GLN A 81 -15.16 -17.88 -12.13
CA GLN A 81 -13.97 -17.07 -11.89
C GLN A 81 -14.15 -16.27 -10.63
N GLY A 82 -13.68 -16.82 -9.50
CA GLY A 82 -13.78 -16.19 -8.21
C GLY A 82 -12.52 -15.47 -7.76
N LEU A 83 -11.41 -15.71 -8.46
CA LEU A 83 -10.15 -15.06 -8.12
C LEU A 83 -9.95 -13.81 -8.97
N SER A 84 -9.76 -12.70 -8.29
CA SER A 84 -9.55 -11.42 -8.96
C SER A 84 -8.06 -11.18 -9.17
N LEU A 85 -7.46 -11.92 -10.09
CA LEU A 85 -6.03 -11.80 -10.41
C LEU A 85 -5.84 -10.90 -11.63
N LYS A 86 -6.34 -9.70 -11.56
CA LYS A 86 -6.19 -8.73 -12.63
C LYS A 86 -5.29 -7.59 -12.18
N SER A 87 -4.71 -6.90 -13.13
CA SER A 87 -3.83 -5.78 -12.86
C SER A 87 -4.51 -4.74 -11.98
N PHE A 88 -3.75 -4.14 -11.09
CA PHE A 88 -4.26 -3.16 -10.16
C PHE A 88 -3.24 -2.07 -9.88
N GLU A 89 -3.73 -0.95 -9.38
CA GLU A 89 -2.91 0.10 -8.81
C GLU A 89 -3.55 0.55 -7.52
N ARG A 90 -2.76 0.63 -6.46
CA ARG A 90 -3.22 1.12 -5.17
C ARG A 90 -2.25 2.20 -4.70
N LYS A 91 -2.79 3.37 -4.43
CA LYS A 91 -2.00 4.52 -4.01
C LYS A 91 -2.30 4.84 -2.55
N PHE A 92 -1.25 5.02 -1.79
CA PHE A 92 -1.34 5.45 -0.40
C PHE A 92 -0.61 6.78 -0.24
N MET A 93 -1.18 7.64 0.60
CA MET A 93 -0.55 8.90 0.95
C MET A 93 0.18 8.75 2.26
N LEU A 94 1.45 9.11 2.28
CA LEU A 94 2.29 9.05 3.46
C LEU A 94 2.69 10.45 3.89
N ASN A 95 2.92 10.60 5.20
CA ASN A 95 3.53 11.83 5.69
C ASN A 95 4.99 11.88 5.28
N LEU A 96 5.52 13.08 5.14
CA LEU A 96 6.92 13.28 4.77
C LEU A 96 7.90 12.70 5.78
N ASP A 97 7.47 12.53 7.03
CA ASP A 97 8.32 11.97 8.08
C ASP A 97 8.30 10.44 8.12
N LEU A 98 7.62 9.81 7.19
CA LEU A 98 7.60 8.36 7.09
C LEU A 98 8.51 7.88 5.97
N LYS A 99 9.22 6.81 6.24
CA LYS A 99 10.04 6.16 5.22
C LYS A 99 9.71 4.67 5.18
N VAL A 100 9.93 4.08 4.03
CA VAL A 100 9.78 2.64 3.86
C VAL A 100 11.07 1.97 4.31
N ASP A 101 10.98 1.10 5.32
CA ASP A 101 12.13 0.37 5.83
C ASP A 101 12.37 -0.93 5.08
N SER A 102 11.31 -1.66 4.81
CA SER A 102 11.40 -2.94 4.16
C SER A 102 10.09 -3.32 3.50
N VAL A 103 10.20 -4.19 2.52
CA VAL A 103 9.05 -4.76 1.81
C VAL A 103 9.28 -6.25 1.69
N GLU A 104 8.32 -7.03 2.15
CA GLU A 104 8.40 -8.49 2.10
C GLU A 104 7.14 -9.08 1.52
N LEU A 105 7.29 -10.11 0.71
CA LEU A 105 6.17 -10.90 0.24
C LEU A 105 6.30 -12.31 0.79
N THR A 106 5.39 -12.70 1.65
CA THR A 106 5.41 -14.01 2.29
C THR A 106 3.98 -14.56 2.34
N ASP A 107 3.80 -15.75 1.81
CA ASP A 107 2.51 -16.45 1.86
C ASP A 107 1.33 -15.60 1.37
N GLY A 108 1.55 -14.85 0.30
CA GLY A 108 0.50 -14.02 -0.28
C GLY A 108 0.23 -12.73 0.46
N LEU A 109 1.06 -12.39 1.44
CA LEU A 109 0.94 -11.14 2.17
C LEU A 109 2.14 -10.26 1.88
N LEU A 110 1.88 -9.09 1.32
CA LEU A 110 2.90 -8.08 1.09
C LEU A 110 2.92 -7.17 2.31
N THR A 111 4.04 -7.16 3.02
CA THR A 111 4.19 -6.36 4.23
C THR A 111 5.18 -5.24 3.97
N ILE A 112 4.72 -4.02 4.18
CA ILE A 112 5.52 -2.82 3.99
C ILE A 112 5.72 -2.19 5.36
N ALA A 113 6.96 -2.20 5.83
CA ALA A 113 7.30 -1.62 7.13
C ALA A 113 7.69 -0.16 6.96
N LEU A 114 7.11 0.69 7.77
CA LEU A 114 7.32 2.13 7.73
C LEU A 114 7.76 2.62 9.10
N SER A 115 8.70 3.54 9.13
CA SER A 115 9.12 4.18 10.36
C SER A 115 9.21 5.68 10.18
N LYS A 116 9.19 6.37 11.31
CA LYS A 116 9.34 7.82 11.30
C LYS A 116 10.80 8.19 11.19
N THR A 117 11.07 9.15 10.34
CA THR A 117 12.38 9.78 10.27
C THR A 117 12.27 11.19 10.79
N PRO A 118 13.37 11.77 11.27
CA PRO A 118 13.40 13.19 11.50
C PRO A 118 13.07 13.89 10.18
N ASN A 119 12.06 14.73 10.20
CA ASN A 119 11.69 15.48 9.00
C ASN A 119 12.78 16.51 8.70
N SER A 120 13.57 16.25 7.67
CA SER A 120 14.67 17.14 7.30
C SER A 120 14.20 18.50 6.82
N ASN A 121 12.94 18.61 6.43
CA ASN A 121 12.37 19.89 6.01
C ASN A 121 11.83 20.68 7.19
N ARG A 122 11.77 20.07 8.35
CA ARG A 122 11.29 20.74 9.54
C ARG A 122 12.47 21.32 10.29
N LYS A 123 12.45 22.61 10.41
CA LYS A 123 13.45 23.34 11.22
C LYS A 123 12.75 24.03 12.36
N VAL A 124 13.25 23.81 13.55
CA VAL A 124 12.85 24.59 14.70
C VAL A 124 13.79 25.80 14.74
N LEU A 125 13.22 26.97 14.59
CA LEU A 125 14.00 28.18 14.53
C LEU A 125 14.14 28.77 15.92
N ASP A 126 15.37 29.13 16.27
CA ASP A 126 15.63 29.84 17.54
C ASP A 126 15.22 31.31 17.42
N ILE A 127 14.47 31.76 18.39
CA ILE A 127 14.06 33.17 18.47
C ILE A 127 15.10 33.91 19.29
N LYS A 128 15.72 34.85 18.66
CA LYS A 128 16.70 35.69 19.36
C LYS A 128 16.04 36.90 20.01
#